data_88d09d0e22dd665fb3679f1bd0e62fb5
#
_entry.id   88d09d0e22dd665fb3679f1bd0e62fb5
#
_cell.length_a   1.000
_cell.length_b   1.000
_cell.length_c   1.000
_cell.angle_alpha   90.00
_cell.angle_beta   90.00
_cell.angle_gamma   90.00
#
_symmetry.space_group_name_H-M   'P 1'
#
loop_
_entity.id
_entity.type
_entity.pdbx_description
1 polymer ?
#
loop_
_entity_poly.entity_id
_entity_poly.type
_entity_poly.pdbx_seq_one_letter_code
_entity_poly.pdbx_strand_id
1 'polypeptide(L)'
;MTQRIIIIGGGPAGYEAALVAAQHGADVTIVDSDGIGGNCVLHDCVPSKTFIATTGVRTDMRRAEEMGVEAHFDPTAYRLTQVNGRVKSLARAQSADIRSQLQREGVRLLSGSARLHDSAPGLAAHRIAVTFEDGQEKIFDADVVLIATGSSPRILADAEPDGERILTWRQLYDLTELPSHLVVVGSGVTGAEFVSAFTEMGVKVTMVSSRDRVLPHEDADAALVLEEALSERGVSLVKHARADAVEHHEGGIIVRLGDGRTVKGSHALMCVGSVPNTEGLGLESAGIELQRSGHIRVDRVSRTSAAGIYAAGDCTDLFPLASVAAMQGRIAMWHALGDAVEPLDLKVVAANVFTAPEIATVGVTQGEVEAGVVRARSSG
;
A
#
# COMPACT_ATOMS: atom_id res chain seq x y z
N MET A 1 -34.64 5.18 -13.81
CA MET A 1 -34.05 6.22 -12.93
C MET A 1 -32.55 6.02 -12.94
N THR A 2 -31.78 7.09 -12.99
CA THR A 2 -30.32 7.02 -12.91
C THR A 2 -29.93 6.52 -11.50
N GLN A 3 -29.07 5.50 -11.43
CA GLN A 3 -28.60 4.95 -10.16
C GLN A 3 -27.62 5.91 -9.49
N ARG A 4 -27.82 6.18 -8.21
CA ARG A 4 -26.93 7.02 -7.39
C ARG A 4 -25.91 6.13 -6.70
N ILE A 5 -24.63 6.38 -6.97
CA ILE A 5 -23.53 5.59 -6.43
C ILE A 5 -22.63 6.47 -5.58
N ILE A 6 -22.40 6.08 -4.34
CA ILE A 6 -21.43 6.74 -3.47
C ILE A 6 -20.25 5.80 -3.23
N ILE A 7 -19.05 6.30 -3.48
CA ILE A 7 -17.78 5.60 -3.29
C ILE A 7 -17.04 6.28 -2.15
N ILE A 8 -16.69 5.52 -1.12
CA ILE A 8 -15.95 5.98 0.05
C ILE A 8 -14.48 5.58 -0.12
N GLY A 9 -13.64 6.55 -0.49
CA GLY A 9 -12.23 6.37 -0.80
C GLY A 9 -11.91 6.54 -2.29
N GLY A 10 -10.93 7.39 -2.59
CA GLY A 10 -10.50 7.77 -3.94
C GLY A 10 -9.24 7.05 -4.42
N GLY A 11 -8.85 5.92 -3.80
CA GLY A 11 -7.74 5.06 -4.23
C GLY A 11 -8.05 4.26 -5.50
N PRO A 12 -7.15 3.34 -5.93
CA PRO A 12 -7.31 2.57 -7.17
C PRO A 12 -8.67 1.87 -7.31
N ALA A 13 -9.17 1.25 -6.25
CA ALA A 13 -10.50 0.64 -6.27
C ALA A 13 -11.61 1.68 -6.51
N GLY A 14 -11.52 2.83 -5.83
CA GLY A 14 -12.54 3.86 -5.87
C GLY A 14 -12.59 4.60 -7.21
N TYR A 15 -11.44 5.10 -7.72
CA TYR A 15 -11.46 5.87 -8.95
C TYR A 15 -11.75 4.99 -10.18
N GLU A 16 -11.26 3.74 -10.22
CA GLU A 16 -11.59 2.83 -11.32
C GLU A 16 -13.06 2.41 -11.31
N ALA A 17 -13.64 2.16 -10.13
CA ALA A 17 -15.07 1.93 -9.97
C ALA A 17 -15.89 3.12 -10.45
N ALA A 18 -15.49 4.34 -10.09
CA ALA A 18 -16.19 5.56 -10.48
C ALA A 18 -16.21 5.75 -12.00
N LEU A 19 -15.09 5.49 -12.68
CA LEU A 19 -15.02 5.58 -14.13
C LEU A 19 -15.95 4.58 -14.80
N VAL A 20 -15.97 3.33 -14.36
CA VAL A 20 -16.91 2.31 -14.85
C VAL A 20 -18.35 2.76 -14.64
N ALA A 21 -18.70 3.18 -13.43
CA ALA A 21 -20.07 3.56 -13.11
C ALA A 21 -20.53 4.79 -13.88
N ALA A 22 -19.69 5.80 -14.06
CA ALA A 22 -20.00 6.99 -14.85
C ALA A 22 -20.21 6.65 -16.34
N GLN A 23 -19.38 5.78 -16.91
CA GLN A 23 -19.52 5.31 -18.30
C GLN A 23 -20.85 4.54 -18.51
N HIS A 24 -21.42 3.93 -17.48
CA HIS A 24 -22.73 3.29 -17.50
C HIS A 24 -23.89 4.27 -17.22
N GLY A 25 -23.60 5.56 -17.09
CA GLY A 25 -24.60 6.61 -16.90
C GLY A 25 -25.14 6.74 -15.48
N ALA A 26 -24.43 6.21 -14.46
CA ALA A 26 -24.79 6.42 -13.06
C ALA A 26 -24.43 7.84 -12.58
N ASP A 27 -25.15 8.34 -11.54
CA ASP A 27 -24.76 9.56 -10.81
C ASP A 27 -23.76 9.19 -9.71
N VAL A 28 -22.50 9.47 -9.95
CA VAL A 28 -21.38 8.98 -9.11
C VAL A 28 -20.80 10.09 -8.26
N THR A 29 -20.64 9.81 -6.98
CA THR A 29 -19.94 10.68 -6.03
C THR A 29 -18.82 9.89 -5.34
N ILE A 30 -17.59 10.40 -5.38
CA ILE A 30 -16.47 9.92 -4.55
C ILE A 30 -16.34 10.86 -3.34
N VAL A 31 -16.20 10.27 -2.17
CA VAL A 31 -15.81 10.99 -0.93
C VAL A 31 -14.46 10.50 -0.50
N ASP A 32 -13.49 11.40 -0.38
CA ASP A 32 -12.13 11.07 0.07
C ASP A 32 -11.57 12.17 0.98
N SER A 33 -10.89 11.78 2.06
CA SER A 33 -10.32 12.69 3.05
C SER A 33 -8.83 12.97 2.84
N ASP A 34 -8.12 12.16 2.08
CA ASP A 34 -6.65 12.20 1.93
C ASP A 34 -6.22 12.65 0.51
N GLY A 35 -7.15 12.55 -0.46
CA GLY A 35 -6.96 12.98 -1.84
C GLY A 35 -7.07 11.87 -2.86
N ILE A 36 -7.43 12.25 -4.10
CA ILE A 36 -7.66 11.33 -5.20
C ILE A 36 -6.37 10.62 -5.60
N GLY A 37 -6.45 9.29 -5.75
CA GLY A 37 -5.34 8.39 -5.98
C GLY A 37 -5.00 7.53 -4.75
N GLY A 38 -5.40 7.99 -3.54
CA GLY A 38 -5.20 7.27 -2.28
C GLY A 38 -3.73 6.95 -1.99
N ASN A 39 -3.47 6.00 -1.11
CA ASN A 39 -2.11 5.60 -0.73
C ASN A 39 -1.24 5.24 -1.94
N CYS A 40 -1.77 4.48 -2.88
CA CYS A 40 -1.01 4.03 -4.05
C CYS A 40 -0.35 5.19 -4.82
N VAL A 41 -1.08 6.29 -5.02
CA VAL A 41 -0.59 7.43 -5.80
C VAL A 41 0.13 8.45 -4.93
N LEU A 42 -0.39 8.75 -3.74
CA LEU A 42 0.07 9.87 -2.93
C LEU A 42 1.20 9.52 -1.96
N HIS A 43 1.25 8.26 -1.48
CA HIS A 43 2.09 7.91 -0.33
C HIS A 43 2.94 6.66 -0.53
N ASP A 44 2.56 5.71 -1.39
CA ASP A 44 3.21 4.39 -1.51
C ASP A 44 3.71 4.12 -2.92
N CYS A 45 2.93 3.47 -3.80
CA CYS A 45 3.46 2.90 -5.05
C CYS A 45 4.15 3.93 -5.95
N VAL A 46 3.50 5.06 -6.27
CA VAL A 46 4.11 6.09 -7.11
C VAL A 46 5.31 6.74 -6.41
N PRO A 47 5.22 7.18 -5.15
CA PRO A 47 6.36 7.68 -4.39
C PRO A 47 7.50 6.68 -4.27
N SER A 48 7.25 5.44 -3.82
CA SER A 48 8.30 4.46 -3.56
C SER A 48 9.01 4.03 -4.85
N LYS A 49 8.27 3.76 -5.93
CA LYS A 49 8.87 3.37 -7.21
C LYS A 49 9.63 4.53 -7.87
N THR A 50 9.16 5.77 -7.70
CA THR A 50 9.93 6.97 -8.11
C THR A 50 11.22 7.12 -7.31
N PHE A 51 11.18 6.88 -6.01
CA PHE A 51 12.35 6.90 -5.12
C PHE A 51 13.34 5.80 -5.50
N ILE A 52 12.89 4.55 -5.60
CA ILE A 52 13.69 3.38 -6.00
C ILE A 52 14.34 3.58 -7.38
N ALA A 53 13.57 4.05 -8.38
CA ALA A 53 14.13 4.34 -9.70
C ALA A 53 15.26 5.37 -9.67
N THR A 54 15.23 6.29 -8.71
CA THR A 54 16.32 7.27 -8.55
C THR A 54 17.59 6.60 -8.02
N THR A 55 17.47 5.55 -7.19
CA THR A 55 18.64 4.81 -6.69
C THR A 55 19.28 3.96 -7.77
N GLY A 56 18.49 3.40 -8.68
CA GLY A 56 18.96 2.60 -9.82
C GLY A 56 19.93 3.35 -10.73
N VAL A 57 19.75 4.67 -10.88
CA VAL A 57 20.70 5.51 -11.67
C VAL A 57 22.14 5.39 -11.16
N ARG A 58 22.35 5.32 -9.85
CA ARG A 58 23.69 5.13 -9.27
C ARG A 58 24.26 3.74 -9.59
N THR A 59 23.45 2.73 -9.50
CA THR A 59 23.83 1.36 -9.84
C THR A 59 24.26 1.28 -11.30
N ASP A 60 23.51 1.92 -12.20
CA ASP A 60 23.83 1.97 -13.62
C ASP A 60 25.13 2.73 -13.90
N MET A 61 25.38 3.85 -13.22
CA MET A 61 26.65 4.60 -13.33
C MET A 61 27.84 3.77 -12.88
N ARG A 62 27.72 3.05 -11.78
CA ARG A 62 28.80 2.16 -11.30
C ARG A 62 29.04 1.01 -12.27
N ARG A 63 27.99 0.40 -12.83
CA ARG A 63 28.09 -0.63 -13.87
C ARG A 63 28.72 -0.09 -15.15
N ALA A 64 28.44 1.17 -15.50
CA ALA A 64 29.06 1.82 -16.66
C ALA A 64 30.58 1.88 -16.53
N GLU A 65 31.12 2.22 -15.34
CA GLU A 65 32.54 2.19 -15.06
C GLU A 65 33.18 0.77 -15.21
N GLU A 66 32.48 -0.25 -14.69
CA GLU A 66 32.86 -1.66 -14.85
C GLU A 66 32.89 -2.10 -16.34
N MET A 67 32.06 -1.49 -17.18
CA MET A 67 32.03 -1.71 -18.63
C MET A 67 33.00 -0.81 -19.42
N GLY A 68 33.81 0.01 -18.74
CA GLY A 68 34.81 0.90 -19.35
C GLY A 68 34.20 2.24 -19.85
N VAL A 69 33.00 2.61 -19.42
CA VAL A 69 32.44 3.93 -19.68
C VAL A 69 32.81 4.87 -18.54
N GLU A 70 33.57 5.93 -18.82
CA GLU A 70 33.94 6.93 -17.82
C GLU A 70 32.71 7.70 -17.33
N ALA A 71 32.31 7.48 -16.09
CA ALA A 71 31.27 8.21 -15.40
C ALA A 71 31.88 8.87 -14.16
N HIS A 72 32.10 10.18 -14.21
CA HIS A 72 32.58 10.94 -13.06
C HIS A 72 31.41 11.24 -12.14
N PHE A 73 31.25 10.48 -11.08
CA PHE A 73 30.18 10.62 -10.11
C PHE A 73 30.71 10.68 -8.68
N ASP A 74 30.28 11.68 -7.92
CA ASP A 74 30.50 11.71 -6.47
C ASP A 74 29.47 10.81 -5.77
N PRO A 75 29.88 9.67 -5.22
CA PRO A 75 28.98 8.71 -4.60
C PRO A 75 28.25 9.27 -3.36
N THR A 76 28.66 10.43 -2.84
CA THR A 76 28.06 11.07 -1.64
C THR A 76 27.06 12.17 -2.01
N ALA A 77 26.91 12.53 -3.28
CA ALA A 77 26.17 13.70 -3.73
C ALA A 77 24.66 13.49 -3.93
N TYR A 78 23.97 12.73 -3.04
CA TYR A 78 22.51 12.71 -3.05
C TYR A 78 21.93 13.99 -2.45
N ARG A 79 21.20 14.73 -3.25
CA ARG A 79 20.37 15.84 -2.76
C ARG A 79 18.96 15.32 -2.44
N LEU A 80 18.81 14.72 -1.25
CA LEU A 80 17.57 14.03 -0.86
C LEU A 80 16.35 14.95 -0.98
N THR A 81 16.48 16.24 -0.68
CA THR A 81 15.41 17.22 -0.86
C THR A 81 14.94 17.34 -2.32
N GLN A 82 15.85 17.23 -3.30
CA GLN A 82 15.48 17.23 -4.73
C GLN A 82 14.82 15.91 -5.13
N VAL A 83 15.33 14.78 -4.63
CA VAL A 83 14.71 13.45 -4.86
C VAL A 83 13.29 13.44 -4.32
N ASN A 84 13.11 13.82 -3.05
CA ASN A 84 11.80 13.87 -2.41
C ASN A 84 10.88 14.92 -3.05
N GLY A 85 11.41 16.05 -3.49
CA GLY A 85 10.66 17.05 -4.27
C GLY A 85 10.12 16.48 -5.58
N ARG A 86 10.94 15.71 -6.32
CA ARG A 86 10.52 15.00 -7.54
C ARG A 86 9.47 13.94 -7.25
N VAL A 87 9.67 13.13 -6.20
CA VAL A 87 8.70 12.10 -5.75
C VAL A 87 7.33 12.73 -5.49
N LYS A 88 7.27 13.77 -4.66
CA LYS A 88 6.03 14.48 -4.34
C LYS A 88 5.40 15.16 -5.55
N SER A 89 6.20 15.72 -6.45
CA SER A 89 5.71 16.37 -7.67
C SER A 89 5.01 15.37 -8.60
N LEU A 90 5.62 14.21 -8.84
CA LEU A 90 5.03 13.16 -9.68
C LEU A 90 3.75 12.58 -9.07
N ALA A 91 3.73 12.34 -7.76
CA ALA A 91 2.53 11.87 -7.05
C ALA A 91 1.36 12.86 -7.20
N ARG A 92 1.63 14.16 -7.00
CA ARG A 92 0.62 15.21 -7.17
C ARG A 92 0.16 15.36 -8.62
N ALA A 93 1.05 15.26 -9.60
CA ALA A 93 0.70 15.31 -11.01
C ALA A 93 -0.21 14.16 -11.40
N GLN A 94 0.10 12.93 -10.97
CA GLN A 94 -0.74 11.75 -11.17
C GLN A 94 -2.12 11.91 -10.53
N SER A 95 -2.18 12.38 -9.27
CA SER A 95 -3.45 12.63 -8.57
C SER A 95 -4.30 13.69 -9.29
N ALA A 96 -3.68 14.77 -9.79
CA ALA A 96 -4.36 15.80 -10.55
C ALA A 96 -4.91 15.29 -11.89
N ASP A 97 -4.18 14.40 -12.56
CA ASP A 97 -4.62 13.79 -13.81
C ASP A 97 -5.84 12.89 -13.61
N ILE A 98 -5.80 11.99 -12.59
CA ILE A 98 -6.93 11.15 -12.22
C ILE A 98 -8.15 12.00 -11.85
N ARG A 99 -7.96 13.05 -11.04
CA ARG A 99 -9.03 14.00 -10.69
C ARG A 99 -9.66 14.62 -11.94
N SER A 100 -8.84 15.08 -12.88
CA SER A 100 -9.30 15.70 -14.11
C SER A 100 -10.07 14.71 -14.99
N GLN A 101 -9.64 13.45 -15.03
CA GLN A 101 -10.35 12.40 -15.76
C GLN A 101 -11.73 12.13 -15.14
N LEU A 102 -11.81 11.95 -13.83
CA LEU A 102 -13.07 11.75 -13.11
C LEU A 102 -14.06 12.91 -13.34
N GLN A 103 -13.57 14.14 -13.29
CA GLN A 103 -14.39 15.34 -13.55
C GLN A 103 -14.93 15.40 -14.99
N ARG A 104 -14.11 15.00 -15.98
CA ARG A 104 -14.57 14.92 -17.39
C ARG A 104 -15.67 13.89 -17.59
N GLU A 105 -15.63 12.80 -16.82
CA GLU A 105 -16.70 11.77 -16.82
C GLU A 105 -17.90 12.16 -15.94
N GLY A 106 -17.95 13.37 -15.38
CA GLY A 106 -19.07 13.86 -14.60
C GLY A 106 -19.14 13.36 -13.14
N VAL A 107 -18.06 12.72 -12.66
CA VAL A 107 -17.98 12.25 -11.26
C VAL A 107 -17.86 13.43 -10.30
N ARG A 108 -18.72 13.46 -9.30
CA ARG A 108 -18.65 14.45 -8.20
C ARG A 108 -17.59 14.03 -7.18
N LEU A 109 -16.66 14.93 -6.86
CA LEU A 109 -15.62 14.72 -5.87
C LEU A 109 -15.88 15.57 -4.64
N LEU A 110 -15.99 14.93 -3.47
CA LEU A 110 -16.16 15.58 -2.17
C LEU A 110 -14.93 15.31 -1.31
N SER A 111 -14.36 16.38 -0.75
CA SER A 111 -13.29 16.30 0.24
C SER A 111 -13.90 16.18 1.62
N GLY A 112 -13.66 15.07 2.31
CA GLY A 112 -14.20 14.79 3.63
C GLY A 112 -14.19 13.31 3.98
N SER A 113 -14.61 13.00 5.20
CA SER A 113 -14.77 11.63 5.68
C SER A 113 -16.22 11.17 5.54
N ALA A 114 -16.43 9.93 5.12
CA ALA A 114 -17.77 9.38 4.96
C ALA A 114 -17.98 8.12 5.79
N ARG A 115 -19.21 7.92 6.26
CA ARG A 115 -19.63 6.70 6.97
C ARG A 115 -21.06 6.33 6.61
N LEU A 116 -21.39 5.07 6.75
CA LEU A 116 -22.76 4.60 6.67
C LEU A 116 -23.58 5.20 7.84
N HIS A 117 -24.76 5.71 7.54
CA HIS A 117 -25.67 6.34 8.49
C HIS A 117 -27.04 5.69 8.38
N ASP A 118 -27.55 5.12 9.49
CA ASP A 118 -28.85 4.44 9.56
C ASP A 118 -29.14 3.45 8.39
N SER A 119 -28.12 2.67 8.01
CA SER A 119 -28.23 1.68 6.95
C SER A 119 -28.76 0.36 7.53
N ALA A 120 -30.07 0.31 7.83
CA ALA A 120 -30.69 -0.95 8.24
C ALA A 120 -30.88 -1.89 7.04
N PRO A 121 -30.80 -3.21 7.22
CA PRO A 121 -31.07 -4.19 6.17
C PRO A 121 -32.49 -3.99 5.58
N GLY A 122 -32.59 -3.92 4.24
CA GLY A 122 -33.86 -3.81 3.52
C GLY A 122 -34.35 -2.41 3.22
N LEU A 123 -33.54 -1.36 3.46
CA LEU A 123 -33.86 0.00 3.00
C LEU A 123 -33.76 0.10 1.47
N ALA A 124 -34.66 0.90 0.87
CA ALA A 124 -34.65 1.17 -0.58
C ALA A 124 -33.42 2.02 -1.04
N ALA A 125 -32.78 2.71 -0.12
CA ALA A 125 -31.55 3.49 -0.36
C ALA A 125 -30.72 3.53 0.92
N HIS A 126 -29.38 3.58 0.73
CA HIS A 126 -28.40 3.76 1.81
C HIS A 126 -28.24 5.25 2.10
N ARG A 127 -28.00 5.59 3.35
CA ARG A 127 -27.71 6.96 3.77
C ARG A 127 -26.25 7.06 4.18
N ILE A 128 -25.53 8.01 3.59
CA ILE A 128 -24.11 8.24 3.83
C ILE A 128 -23.95 9.62 4.46
N ALA A 129 -23.41 9.64 5.68
CA ALA A 129 -23.02 10.88 6.34
C ALA A 129 -21.60 11.26 5.87
N VAL A 130 -21.46 12.47 5.36
CA VAL A 130 -20.18 13.05 4.93
C VAL A 130 -19.86 14.21 5.85
N THR A 131 -18.74 14.11 6.55
CA THR A 131 -18.17 15.18 7.38
C THR A 131 -17.08 15.89 6.58
N PHE A 132 -17.29 17.19 6.32
CA PHE A 132 -16.35 18.04 5.60
C PHE A 132 -15.25 18.59 6.50
N GLU A 133 -14.21 19.20 5.90
CA GLU A 133 -13.08 19.79 6.65
C GLU A 133 -13.49 20.91 7.63
N ASP A 134 -14.59 21.60 7.36
CA ASP A 134 -15.15 22.63 8.24
C ASP A 134 -15.99 22.08 9.40
N GLY A 135 -16.06 20.75 9.51
CA GLY A 135 -16.84 20.03 10.52
C GLY A 135 -18.35 19.94 10.23
N GLN A 136 -18.83 20.48 9.11
CA GLN A 136 -20.22 20.28 8.71
C GLN A 136 -20.47 18.84 8.31
N GLU A 137 -21.62 18.29 8.72
CA GLU A 137 -22.06 16.98 8.28
C GLU A 137 -23.28 17.13 7.33
N LYS A 138 -23.25 16.39 6.21
CA LYS A 138 -24.38 16.28 5.28
C LYS A 138 -24.67 14.81 4.99
N ILE A 139 -25.95 14.51 4.82
CA ILE A 139 -26.41 13.16 4.49
C ILE A 139 -26.75 13.10 3.01
N PHE A 140 -26.26 12.04 2.36
CA PHE A 140 -26.53 11.74 0.96
C PHE A 140 -27.18 10.37 0.84
N ASP A 141 -28.12 10.23 -0.06
CA ASP A 141 -28.76 8.96 -0.38
C ASP A 141 -28.01 8.27 -1.54
N ALA A 142 -27.82 6.96 -1.43
CA ALA A 142 -27.18 6.13 -2.45
C ALA A 142 -28.02 4.86 -2.69
N ASP A 143 -28.12 4.45 -3.94
CA ASP A 143 -28.73 3.16 -4.32
C ASP A 143 -27.69 2.04 -4.23
N VAL A 144 -26.39 2.38 -4.46
CA VAL A 144 -25.23 1.50 -4.32
C VAL A 144 -24.12 2.24 -3.58
N VAL A 145 -23.41 1.52 -2.70
CA VAL A 145 -22.23 2.03 -1.98
C VAL A 145 -21.03 1.14 -2.26
N LEU A 146 -19.88 1.75 -2.57
CA LEU A 146 -18.59 1.06 -2.59
C LEU A 146 -17.70 1.58 -1.45
N ILE A 147 -17.25 0.70 -0.58
CA ILE A 147 -16.25 0.98 0.45
C ILE A 147 -14.87 0.66 -0.13
N ALA A 148 -14.05 1.69 -0.32
CA ALA A 148 -12.72 1.61 -0.92
C ALA A 148 -11.67 2.36 -0.09
N THR A 149 -11.81 2.29 1.25
CA THR A 149 -11.06 3.08 2.24
C THR A 149 -9.61 2.65 2.41
N GLY A 150 -9.22 1.51 1.84
CA GLY A 150 -7.84 1.02 1.86
C GLY A 150 -7.34 0.63 3.25
N SER A 151 -6.05 0.85 3.48
CA SER A 151 -5.35 0.50 4.71
C SER A 151 -4.38 1.60 5.13
N SER A 152 -3.96 1.57 6.41
CA SER A 152 -2.96 2.47 6.99
C SER A 152 -1.80 1.69 7.59
N PRO A 153 -0.59 2.29 7.71
CA PRO A 153 0.53 1.64 8.37
C PRO A 153 0.14 1.19 9.77
N ARG A 154 0.52 -0.04 10.14
CA ARG A 154 0.37 -0.50 11.51
C ARG A 154 1.31 0.27 12.42
N ILE A 155 0.78 0.85 13.48
CA ILE A 155 1.53 1.53 14.53
C ILE A 155 1.63 0.59 15.74
N LEU A 156 2.84 0.43 16.27
CA LEU A 156 3.08 -0.27 17.53
C LEU A 156 3.08 0.76 18.66
N ALA A 157 2.42 0.44 19.77
CA ALA A 157 2.25 1.37 20.89
C ALA A 157 3.59 1.89 21.46
N ASP A 158 4.62 1.03 21.48
CA ASP A 158 5.95 1.36 21.99
C ASP A 158 6.94 1.74 20.84
N ALA A 159 6.44 2.12 19.67
CA ALA A 159 7.22 2.58 18.52
C ALA A 159 6.37 3.55 17.67
N GLU A 160 5.79 4.55 18.33
CA GLU A 160 4.94 5.53 17.68
C GLU A 160 5.78 6.43 16.76
N PRO A 161 5.39 6.60 15.48
CA PRO A 161 6.11 7.46 14.56
C PRO A 161 6.02 8.92 14.96
N ASP A 162 7.17 9.61 14.99
CA ASP A 162 7.27 11.02 15.33
C ASP A 162 7.44 11.94 14.10
N GLY A 163 7.64 11.36 12.92
CA GLY A 163 7.90 12.10 11.69
C GLY A 163 9.33 12.63 11.55
N GLU A 164 10.20 12.41 12.55
CA GLU A 164 11.59 12.89 12.58
C GLU A 164 12.59 11.73 12.47
N ARG A 165 12.55 10.78 13.42
CA ARG A 165 13.50 9.66 13.52
C ARG A 165 12.82 8.30 13.54
N ILE A 166 11.59 8.21 14.01
CA ILE A 166 10.76 7.00 13.95
C ILE A 166 9.70 7.25 12.89
N LEU A 167 9.81 6.55 11.77
CA LEU A 167 9.08 6.86 10.55
C LEU A 167 8.22 5.67 10.11
N THR A 168 7.12 5.97 9.47
CA THR A 168 6.46 5.05 8.54
C THR A 168 6.86 5.42 7.09
N TRP A 169 6.47 4.59 6.13
CA TRP A 169 6.68 4.87 4.71
C TRP A 169 5.99 6.17 4.24
N ARG A 170 4.94 6.63 4.92
CA ARG A 170 4.27 7.91 4.62
C ARG A 170 5.16 9.13 4.88
N GLN A 171 5.99 9.08 5.92
CA GLN A 171 6.81 10.21 6.39
C GLN A 171 8.22 10.22 5.76
N LEU A 172 8.62 9.12 5.13
CA LEU A 172 9.96 8.93 4.60
C LEU A 172 10.40 10.03 3.62
N TYR A 173 9.45 10.52 2.83
CA TYR A 173 9.71 11.56 1.81
C TYR A 173 9.76 12.98 2.38
N ASP A 174 9.60 13.15 3.70
CA ASP A 174 9.79 14.41 4.41
C ASP A 174 11.23 14.59 4.91
N LEU A 175 12.03 13.53 4.89
CA LEU A 175 13.45 13.62 5.22
C LEU A 175 14.19 14.58 4.29
N THR A 176 15.02 15.43 4.89
CA THR A 176 15.85 16.41 4.18
C THR A 176 17.29 15.91 3.94
N GLU A 177 17.73 14.96 4.75
CA GLU A 177 19.08 14.37 4.71
C GLU A 177 18.99 12.84 4.80
N LEU A 178 19.97 12.16 4.23
CA LEU A 178 20.05 10.71 4.35
C LEU A 178 20.35 10.29 5.79
N PRO A 179 19.66 9.27 6.32
CA PRO A 179 20.02 8.66 7.59
C PRO A 179 21.50 8.18 7.57
N SER A 180 22.26 8.41 8.62
CA SER A 180 23.60 7.82 8.74
C SER A 180 23.54 6.32 9.01
N HIS A 181 22.46 5.84 9.66
CA HIS A 181 22.16 4.44 9.87
C HIS A 181 20.65 4.24 10.00
N LEU A 182 20.05 3.60 9.01
CA LEU A 182 18.63 3.28 9.00
C LEU A 182 18.38 1.88 9.56
N VAL A 183 17.53 1.78 10.58
CA VAL A 183 17.03 0.49 11.08
C VAL A 183 15.62 0.27 10.51
N VAL A 184 15.47 -0.71 9.63
CA VAL A 184 14.17 -1.09 9.05
C VAL A 184 13.57 -2.24 9.84
N VAL A 185 12.41 -2.03 10.43
CA VAL A 185 11.68 -3.02 11.22
C VAL A 185 10.59 -3.64 10.35
N GLY A 186 10.80 -4.89 9.95
CA GLY A 186 9.93 -5.65 9.05
C GLY A 186 10.62 -6.04 7.76
N SER A 187 10.43 -7.30 7.33
CA SER A 187 11.07 -7.92 6.17
C SER A 187 10.08 -8.28 5.03
N GLY A 188 8.90 -7.69 5.05
CA GLY A 188 7.95 -7.76 3.94
C GLY A 188 8.37 -6.88 2.76
N VAL A 189 7.52 -6.80 1.73
CA VAL A 189 7.79 -6.06 0.47
C VAL A 189 8.27 -4.63 0.74
N THR A 190 7.52 -3.85 1.50
CA THR A 190 7.87 -2.45 1.82
C THR A 190 9.24 -2.33 2.49
N GLY A 191 9.52 -3.20 3.48
CA GLY A 191 10.83 -3.20 4.16
C GLY A 191 11.96 -3.57 3.22
N ALA A 192 11.80 -4.62 2.41
CA ALA A 192 12.81 -5.09 1.47
C ALA A 192 13.14 -4.04 0.39
N GLU A 193 12.12 -3.38 -0.16
CA GLU A 193 12.29 -2.32 -1.16
C GLU A 193 13.09 -1.13 -0.61
N PHE A 194 12.74 -0.64 0.59
CA PHE A 194 13.48 0.47 1.19
C PHE A 194 14.86 0.08 1.69
N VAL A 195 15.07 -1.14 2.20
CA VAL A 195 16.42 -1.64 2.50
C VAL A 195 17.28 -1.63 1.24
N SER A 196 16.78 -2.17 0.13
CA SER A 196 17.48 -2.15 -1.15
C SER A 196 17.82 -0.71 -1.59
N ALA A 197 16.83 0.18 -1.59
CA ALA A 197 16.99 1.56 -2.05
C ALA A 197 17.98 2.37 -1.20
N PHE A 198 17.88 2.33 0.13
CA PHE A 198 18.77 3.08 1.01
C PHE A 198 20.21 2.52 1.00
N THR A 199 20.34 1.21 0.87
CA THR A 199 21.67 0.57 0.71
C THR A 199 22.35 1.04 -0.58
N GLU A 200 21.60 1.13 -1.68
CA GLU A 200 22.12 1.68 -2.94
C GLU A 200 22.51 3.16 -2.82
N MET A 201 21.84 3.94 -1.99
CA MET A 201 22.24 5.31 -1.66
C MET A 201 23.49 5.40 -0.77
N GLY A 202 24.03 4.28 -0.30
CA GLY A 202 25.20 4.23 0.57
C GLY A 202 24.88 4.44 2.05
N VAL A 203 23.63 4.37 2.43
CA VAL A 203 23.20 4.40 3.84
C VAL A 203 23.54 3.07 4.49
N LYS A 204 24.09 3.10 5.71
CA LYS A 204 24.20 1.89 6.53
C LYS A 204 22.79 1.42 6.92
N VAL A 205 22.47 0.15 6.60
CA VAL A 205 21.12 -0.39 6.85
C VAL A 205 21.20 -1.63 7.74
N THR A 206 20.31 -1.69 8.73
CA THR A 206 20.02 -2.90 9.50
C THR A 206 18.56 -3.24 9.33
N MET A 207 18.24 -4.46 8.88
CA MET A 207 16.89 -4.98 8.83
C MET A 207 16.62 -5.88 10.03
N VAL A 208 15.55 -5.61 10.77
CA VAL A 208 15.06 -6.44 11.88
C VAL A 208 13.83 -7.20 11.41
N SER A 209 13.86 -8.53 11.51
CA SER A 209 12.78 -9.42 11.08
C SER A 209 12.41 -10.43 12.15
N SER A 210 11.13 -10.58 12.45
CA SER A 210 10.62 -11.68 13.27
C SER A 210 10.57 -13.02 12.51
N ARG A 211 10.87 -13.01 11.22
CA ARG A 211 10.84 -14.16 10.32
C ARG A 211 12.23 -14.74 10.12
N ASP A 212 12.29 -15.93 9.55
CA ASP A 212 13.52 -16.64 9.19
C ASP A 212 14.21 -16.07 7.94
N ARG A 213 13.46 -15.36 7.09
CA ARG A 213 13.96 -14.79 5.83
C ARG A 213 13.32 -13.45 5.48
N VAL A 214 13.97 -12.75 4.57
CA VAL A 214 13.41 -11.58 3.87
C VAL A 214 12.32 -12.09 2.92
N LEU A 215 11.27 -11.30 2.72
CA LEU A 215 10.13 -11.67 1.88
C LEU A 215 9.57 -13.07 2.21
N PRO A 216 9.06 -13.30 3.42
CA PRO A 216 8.69 -14.64 3.90
C PRO A 216 7.54 -15.29 3.13
N HIS A 217 6.83 -14.53 2.29
CA HIS A 217 5.72 -15.02 1.46
C HIS A 217 6.13 -15.34 0.02
N GLU A 218 7.34 -14.95 -0.39
CA GLU A 218 7.91 -15.33 -1.69
C GLU A 218 8.56 -16.72 -1.64
N ASP A 219 8.82 -17.29 -2.80
CA ASP A 219 9.56 -18.56 -2.90
C ASP A 219 10.93 -18.45 -2.25
N ALA A 220 11.32 -19.51 -1.55
CA ALA A 220 12.51 -19.49 -0.71
C ALA A 220 13.78 -19.20 -1.52
N ASP A 221 13.89 -19.77 -2.71
CA ASP A 221 15.07 -19.60 -3.57
C ASP A 221 15.21 -18.15 -4.05
N ALA A 222 14.12 -17.51 -4.46
CA ALA A 222 14.12 -16.11 -4.86
C ALA A 222 14.47 -15.19 -3.67
N ALA A 223 13.91 -15.46 -2.48
CA ALA A 223 14.19 -14.72 -1.27
C ALA A 223 15.66 -14.84 -0.84
N LEU A 224 16.27 -16.04 -0.96
CA LEU A 224 17.68 -16.26 -0.63
C LEU A 224 18.63 -15.48 -1.55
N VAL A 225 18.38 -15.44 -2.85
CA VAL A 225 19.16 -14.64 -3.80
C VAL A 225 19.16 -13.15 -3.40
N LEU A 226 17.99 -12.63 -2.99
CA LEU A 226 17.91 -11.26 -2.50
C LEU A 226 18.68 -11.06 -1.19
N GLU A 227 18.58 -11.99 -0.22
CA GLU A 227 19.31 -11.91 1.05
C GLU A 227 20.83 -11.89 0.85
N GLU A 228 21.34 -12.74 -0.04
CA GLU A 228 22.76 -12.78 -0.42
C GLU A 228 23.18 -11.42 -1.00
N ALA A 229 22.44 -10.91 -1.99
CA ALA A 229 22.72 -9.61 -2.60
C ALA A 229 22.68 -8.44 -1.61
N LEU A 230 21.75 -8.44 -0.66
CA LEU A 230 21.67 -7.42 0.40
C LEU A 230 22.86 -7.54 1.37
N SER A 231 23.22 -8.76 1.75
CA SER A 231 24.37 -9.03 2.66
C SER A 231 25.69 -8.62 2.02
N GLU A 232 25.92 -8.93 0.74
CA GLU A 232 27.11 -8.51 -0.02
C GLU A 232 27.24 -6.98 -0.10
N ARG A 233 26.11 -6.26 -0.10
CA ARG A 233 26.07 -4.78 -0.05
C ARG A 233 26.20 -4.21 1.35
N GLY A 234 26.41 -5.06 2.38
CA GLY A 234 26.65 -4.65 3.76
C GLY A 234 25.39 -4.44 4.61
N VAL A 235 24.22 -4.92 4.18
CA VAL A 235 23.03 -4.92 5.02
C VAL A 235 23.19 -5.91 6.17
N SER A 236 22.95 -5.45 7.40
CA SER A 236 22.89 -6.33 8.57
C SER A 236 21.48 -6.90 8.73
N LEU A 237 21.32 -8.23 8.60
CA LEU A 237 20.06 -8.92 8.79
C LEU A 237 19.95 -9.49 10.21
N VAL A 238 19.02 -8.99 11.00
CA VAL A 238 18.70 -9.48 12.36
C VAL A 238 17.40 -10.27 12.28
N LYS A 239 17.54 -11.57 12.01
CA LYS A 239 16.41 -12.50 11.84
C LYS A 239 15.96 -13.08 13.18
N HIS A 240 14.76 -13.69 13.19
CA HIS A 240 14.12 -14.29 14.38
C HIS A 240 14.05 -13.31 15.55
N ALA A 241 13.91 -12.03 15.28
CA ALA A 241 13.91 -10.97 16.25
C ALA A 241 12.69 -10.07 16.05
N ARG A 242 11.82 -10.05 17.05
CA ARG A 242 10.68 -9.14 17.09
C ARG A 242 11.11 -7.84 17.75
N ALA A 243 10.82 -6.71 17.12
CA ALA A 243 10.96 -5.42 17.76
C ALA A 243 9.78 -5.22 18.73
N ASP A 244 10.09 -4.93 19.97
CA ASP A 244 9.10 -4.66 21.03
C ASP A 244 8.90 -3.15 21.19
N ALA A 245 9.98 -2.36 21.11
CA ALA A 245 9.93 -0.91 21.24
C ALA A 245 10.97 -0.22 20.35
N VAL A 246 10.69 1.03 19.98
CA VAL A 246 11.65 1.95 19.38
C VAL A 246 11.63 3.26 20.16
N GLU A 247 12.78 3.67 20.69
CA GLU A 247 12.90 4.83 21.57
C GLU A 247 14.00 5.78 21.07
N HIS A 248 13.88 7.06 21.39
CA HIS A 248 14.97 8.00 21.20
C HIS A 248 16.15 7.68 22.12
N HIS A 249 17.38 7.75 21.59
CA HIS A 249 18.59 7.46 22.33
C HIS A 249 19.81 8.21 21.78
N GLU A 250 20.45 9.04 22.59
CA GLU A 250 21.74 9.70 22.27
C GLU A 250 21.78 10.39 20.88
N GLY A 251 20.72 11.12 20.53
CA GLY A 251 20.64 11.81 19.22
C GLY A 251 20.27 10.91 18.04
N GLY A 252 19.93 9.64 18.28
CA GLY A 252 19.40 8.66 17.34
C GLY A 252 18.22 7.90 17.95
N ILE A 253 18.12 6.62 17.57
CA ILE A 253 17.13 5.67 18.10
C ILE A 253 17.78 4.38 18.60
N ILE A 254 17.06 3.68 19.45
CA ILE A 254 17.35 2.30 19.84
C ILE A 254 16.10 1.44 19.62
N VAL A 255 16.26 0.35 18.90
CA VAL A 255 15.23 -0.69 18.75
C VAL A 255 15.49 -1.77 19.79
N ARG A 256 14.52 -2.03 20.66
CA ARG A 256 14.57 -3.13 21.64
C ARG A 256 13.94 -4.37 21.05
N LEU A 257 14.61 -5.49 21.17
CA LEU A 257 14.14 -6.78 20.67
C LEU A 257 13.63 -7.65 21.82
N GLY A 258 12.62 -8.47 21.55
CA GLY A 258 11.98 -9.32 22.53
C GLY A 258 12.89 -10.40 23.16
N ASP A 259 14.07 -10.62 22.60
CA ASP A 259 15.11 -11.50 23.13
C ASP A 259 16.15 -10.76 23.99
N GLY A 260 15.95 -9.48 24.26
CA GLY A 260 16.83 -8.62 25.06
C GLY A 260 17.97 -7.94 24.27
N ARG A 261 18.17 -8.29 22.99
CA ARG A 261 19.14 -7.57 22.13
C ARG A 261 18.63 -6.17 21.81
N THR A 262 19.52 -5.31 21.37
CA THR A 262 19.20 -3.95 20.92
C THR A 262 19.91 -3.61 19.62
N VAL A 263 19.29 -2.78 18.79
CA VAL A 263 19.88 -2.23 17.57
C VAL A 263 19.81 -0.71 17.65
N LYS A 264 20.96 -0.04 17.53
CA LYS A 264 21.04 1.43 17.50
C LYS A 264 21.09 1.91 16.05
N GLY A 265 20.49 3.06 15.79
CA GLY A 265 20.49 3.73 14.49
C GLY A 265 20.29 5.24 14.61
N SER A 266 20.40 5.96 13.51
CA SER A 266 20.00 7.37 13.46
C SER A 266 18.49 7.52 13.27
N HIS A 267 17.89 6.59 12.53
CA HIS A 267 16.44 6.55 12.23
C HIS A 267 15.93 5.11 12.22
N ALA A 268 14.65 4.94 12.48
CA ALA A 268 13.91 3.69 12.31
C ALA A 268 12.81 3.87 11.26
N LEU A 269 12.63 2.89 10.39
CA LEU A 269 11.52 2.80 9.44
C LEU A 269 10.65 1.60 9.81
N MET A 270 9.41 1.87 10.20
CA MET A 270 8.46 0.86 10.64
C MET A 270 7.70 0.28 9.44
N CYS A 271 8.00 -0.98 9.08
CA CYS A 271 7.41 -1.74 7.98
C CYS A 271 6.73 -3.02 8.52
N VAL A 272 5.93 -2.87 9.58
CA VAL A 272 5.32 -4.00 10.33
C VAL A 272 3.92 -4.37 9.84
N GLY A 273 3.61 -4.07 8.59
CA GLY A 273 2.33 -4.34 7.94
C GLY A 273 1.36 -3.17 8.02
N SER A 274 0.11 -3.45 7.64
CA SER A 274 -0.97 -2.47 7.57
C SER A 274 -2.18 -2.93 8.38
N VAL A 275 -3.10 -2.00 8.60
CA VAL A 275 -4.43 -2.26 9.19
C VAL A 275 -5.49 -1.70 8.25
N PRO A 276 -6.62 -2.40 8.03
CA PRO A 276 -7.69 -1.90 7.17
C PRO A 276 -8.36 -0.67 7.79
N ASN A 277 -8.73 0.30 6.97
CA ASN A 277 -9.45 1.49 7.41
C ASN A 277 -10.96 1.21 7.45
N THR A 278 -11.40 0.44 8.45
CA THR A 278 -12.77 -0.02 8.60
C THR A 278 -13.45 0.50 9.87
N GLU A 279 -12.69 1.10 10.76
CA GLU A 279 -13.19 1.65 12.01
C GLU A 279 -14.00 2.93 11.78
N GLY A 280 -15.10 3.11 12.52
CA GLY A 280 -15.93 4.32 12.45
C GLY A 280 -16.80 4.44 11.20
N LEU A 281 -16.81 3.46 10.30
CA LEU A 281 -17.59 3.51 9.06
C LEU A 281 -19.07 3.12 9.22
N GLY A 282 -19.50 2.69 10.41
CA GLY A 282 -20.89 2.25 10.64
C GLY A 282 -21.20 0.87 10.05
N LEU A 283 -20.19 0.02 9.83
CA LEU A 283 -20.31 -1.28 9.17
C LEU A 283 -21.21 -2.26 9.93
N GLU A 284 -21.07 -2.29 11.24
CA GLU A 284 -21.80 -3.20 12.12
C GLU A 284 -23.29 -2.94 12.09
N SER A 285 -23.70 -1.65 12.15
CA SER A 285 -25.10 -1.23 12.05
C SER A 285 -25.73 -1.53 10.69
N ALA A 286 -24.92 -1.58 9.63
CA ALA A 286 -25.34 -1.95 8.28
C ALA A 286 -25.38 -3.49 8.08
N GLY A 287 -24.97 -4.29 9.05
CA GLY A 287 -24.92 -5.75 8.96
C GLY A 287 -23.77 -6.26 8.09
N ILE A 288 -22.69 -5.49 7.96
CA ILE A 288 -21.51 -5.86 7.19
C ILE A 288 -20.58 -6.73 8.06
N GLU A 289 -20.26 -7.92 7.57
CA GLU A 289 -19.39 -8.86 8.26
C GLU A 289 -17.92 -8.47 8.10
N LEU A 290 -17.21 -8.46 9.23
CA LEU A 290 -15.77 -8.33 9.27
C LEU A 290 -15.08 -9.67 9.56
N GLN A 291 -13.86 -9.80 9.06
CA GLN A 291 -12.95 -10.86 9.48
C GLN A 291 -12.32 -10.51 10.84
N ARG A 292 -11.64 -11.48 11.48
CA ARG A 292 -10.91 -11.25 12.74
C ARG A 292 -9.80 -10.21 12.62
N SER A 293 -9.27 -10.05 11.43
CA SER A 293 -8.25 -9.05 11.06
C SER A 293 -8.80 -7.63 10.90
N GLY A 294 -10.11 -7.44 10.98
CA GLY A 294 -10.79 -6.18 10.76
C GLY A 294 -11.14 -5.88 9.30
N HIS A 295 -10.73 -6.72 8.36
CA HIS A 295 -11.07 -6.54 6.94
C HIS A 295 -12.53 -6.87 6.66
N ILE A 296 -13.11 -6.18 5.68
CA ILE A 296 -14.49 -6.42 5.22
C ILE A 296 -14.51 -7.73 4.42
N ARG A 297 -15.39 -8.65 4.81
CA ARG A 297 -15.63 -9.87 4.05
C ARG A 297 -16.40 -9.57 2.78
N VAL A 298 -15.88 -10.04 1.64
CA VAL A 298 -16.52 -9.92 0.34
C VAL A 298 -16.58 -11.25 -0.40
N ASP A 299 -17.52 -11.34 -1.33
CA ASP A 299 -17.59 -12.46 -2.27
C ASP A 299 -16.71 -12.22 -3.51
N ARG A 300 -16.80 -13.11 -4.49
CA ARG A 300 -15.98 -13.11 -5.71
C ARG A 300 -16.25 -11.93 -6.66
N VAL A 301 -17.33 -11.18 -6.45
CA VAL A 301 -17.68 -9.95 -7.19
C VAL A 301 -17.68 -8.72 -6.28
N SER A 302 -16.95 -8.82 -5.16
CA SER A 302 -16.76 -7.73 -4.19
C SER A 302 -18.02 -7.29 -3.42
N ARG A 303 -19.10 -8.11 -3.39
CA ARG A 303 -20.27 -7.83 -2.53
C ARG A 303 -19.94 -8.10 -1.08
N THR A 304 -20.44 -7.24 -0.21
CA THR A 304 -20.45 -7.49 1.24
C THR A 304 -21.66 -8.36 1.62
N SER A 305 -21.82 -8.65 2.92
CA SER A 305 -23.03 -9.30 3.47
C SER A 305 -24.28 -8.42 3.42
N ALA A 306 -24.13 -7.10 3.24
CA ALA A 306 -25.22 -6.15 3.11
C ALA A 306 -25.59 -5.89 1.64
N ALA A 307 -26.87 -6.01 1.30
CA ALA A 307 -27.34 -5.81 -0.06
C ALA A 307 -27.08 -4.36 -0.52
N GLY A 308 -26.62 -4.19 -1.78
CA GLY A 308 -26.30 -2.87 -2.36
C GLY A 308 -24.99 -2.25 -1.86
N ILE A 309 -24.25 -2.93 -0.96
CA ILE A 309 -22.96 -2.48 -0.47
C ILE A 309 -21.86 -3.41 -0.91
N TYR A 310 -20.81 -2.84 -1.51
CA TYR A 310 -19.62 -3.48 -2.00
C TYR A 310 -18.39 -3.00 -1.25
N ALA A 311 -17.29 -3.76 -1.27
CA ALA A 311 -16.00 -3.29 -0.77
C ALA A 311 -14.86 -3.79 -1.67
N ALA A 312 -13.82 -2.98 -1.85
CA ALA A 312 -12.70 -3.28 -2.73
C ALA A 312 -11.38 -2.67 -2.25
N GLY A 313 -10.27 -3.30 -2.60
CA GLY A 313 -8.92 -2.90 -2.20
C GLY A 313 -8.56 -3.36 -0.79
N ASP A 314 -7.56 -2.73 -0.19
CA ASP A 314 -6.92 -3.16 1.05
C ASP A 314 -7.81 -3.14 2.30
N CYS A 315 -9.00 -2.56 2.23
CA CYS A 315 -10.02 -2.74 3.28
C CYS A 315 -10.64 -4.14 3.26
N THR A 316 -10.40 -4.94 2.22
CA THR A 316 -10.73 -6.36 2.12
C THR A 316 -9.49 -7.24 2.31
N ASP A 317 -9.65 -8.53 2.59
CA ASP A 317 -8.53 -9.46 2.81
C ASP A 317 -8.12 -10.17 1.49
N LEU A 318 -8.11 -9.43 0.39
CA LEU A 318 -7.66 -9.95 -0.89
C LEU A 318 -6.42 -9.17 -1.33
N PHE A 319 -5.38 -9.86 -1.73
CA PHE A 319 -4.09 -9.34 -2.22
C PHE A 319 -3.93 -7.81 -2.19
N PRO A 320 -3.12 -7.23 -1.29
CA PRO A 320 -2.98 -5.77 -1.16
C PRO A 320 -2.13 -5.20 -2.32
N LEU A 321 -2.69 -5.24 -3.53
CA LEU A 321 -2.09 -4.75 -4.77
C LEU A 321 -3.03 -3.76 -5.46
N ALA A 322 -2.46 -2.67 -5.96
CA ALA A 322 -3.23 -1.64 -6.67
C ALA A 322 -3.98 -2.18 -7.89
N SER A 323 -3.40 -3.14 -8.62
CA SER A 323 -4.03 -3.83 -9.76
C SER A 323 -5.24 -4.67 -9.34
N VAL A 324 -5.14 -5.36 -8.22
CA VAL A 324 -6.25 -6.15 -7.65
C VAL A 324 -7.35 -5.20 -7.16
N ALA A 325 -6.99 -4.16 -6.43
CA ALA A 325 -7.94 -3.14 -5.96
C ALA A 325 -8.72 -2.50 -7.12
N ALA A 326 -8.01 -2.08 -8.18
CA ALA A 326 -8.62 -1.52 -9.39
C ALA A 326 -9.61 -2.50 -10.04
N MET A 327 -9.22 -3.75 -10.22
CA MET A 327 -10.08 -4.75 -10.84
C MET A 327 -11.28 -5.11 -9.96
N GLN A 328 -11.10 -5.19 -8.63
CA GLN A 328 -12.21 -5.37 -7.69
C GLN A 328 -13.24 -4.23 -7.81
N GLY A 329 -12.77 -2.98 -7.88
CA GLY A 329 -13.63 -1.82 -8.05
C GLY A 329 -14.44 -1.86 -9.35
N ARG A 330 -13.79 -2.22 -10.47
CA ARG A 330 -14.45 -2.38 -11.77
C ARG A 330 -15.50 -3.49 -11.73
N ILE A 331 -15.15 -4.67 -11.24
CA ILE A 331 -16.06 -5.83 -11.15
C ILE A 331 -17.25 -5.49 -10.25
N ALA A 332 -17.01 -4.81 -9.11
CA ALA A 332 -18.07 -4.37 -8.22
C ALA A 332 -19.12 -3.50 -8.94
N MET A 333 -18.66 -2.55 -9.74
CA MET A 333 -19.57 -1.64 -10.45
C MET A 333 -20.26 -2.29 -11.63
N TRP A 334 -19.57 -3.07 -12.46
CA TRP A 334 -20.23 -3.86 -13.52
C TRP A 334 -21.33 -4.73 -12.93
N HIS A 335 -21.03 -5.46 -11.86
CA HIS A 335 -22.02 -6.32 -11.19
C HIS A 335 -23.19 -5.50 -10.59
N ALA A 336 -22.89 -4.37 -9.92
CA ALA A 336 -23.92 -3.52 -9.34
C ALA A 336 -24.86 -2.92 -10.38
N LEU A 337 -24.38 -2.66 -11.59
CA LEU A 337 -25.12 -2.09 -12.70
C LEU A 337 -25.81 -3.13 -13.59
N GLY A 338 -25.65 -4.42 -13.26
CA GLY A 338 -26.36 -5.52 -13.90
C GLY A 338 -25.65 -6.18 -15.07
N ASP A 339 -24.37 -5.89 -15.27
CA ASP A 339 -23.55 -6.56 -16.27
C ASP A 339 -23.24 -8.00 -15.83
N ALA A 340 -23.08 -8.86 -16.81
CA ALA A 340 -22.51 -10.19 -16.60
C ALA A 340 -21.00 -10.05 -16.39
N VAL A 341 -20.51 -10.45 -15.23
CA VAL A 341 -19.09 -10.33 -14.86
C VAL A 341 -18.47 -11.68 -14.56
N GLU A 342 -17.22 -11.87 -14.98
CA GLU A 342 -16.39 -12.93 -14.47
C GLU A 342 -15.73 -12.47 -13.17
N PRO A 343 -15.76 -13.31 -12.12
CA PRO A 343 -15.04 -13.02 -10.88
C PRO A 343 -13.54 -12.88 -11.11
N LEU A 344 -12.89 -12.06 -10.29
CA LEU A 344 -11.43 -11.92 -10.33
C LEU A 344 -10.74 -13.28 -10.09
N ASP A 345 -9.89 -13.68 -11.01
CA ASP A 345 -9.04 -14.86 -10.85
C ASP A 345 -7.76 -14.50 -10.11
N LEU A 346 -7.72 -14.81 -8.83
CA LEU A 346 -6.56 -14.54 -7.96
C LEU A 346 -5.35 -15.45 -8.25
N LYS A 347 -5.50 -16.48 -9.08
CA LYS A 347 -4.41 -17.41 -9.43
C LYS A 347 -3.46 -16.85 -10.50
N VAL A 348 -3.86 -15.79 -11.18
CA VAL A 348 -3.07 -15.17 -12.27
C VAL A 348 -2.67 -13.73 -11.94
N VAL A 349 -2.68 -13.37 -10.66
CA VAL A 349 -2.23 -12.06 -10.21
C VAL A 349 -0.71 -11.99 -10.29
N ALA A 350 -0.21 -11.02 -11.05
CA ALA A 350 1.21 -10.70 -11.09
C ALA A 350 1.58 -9.74 -9.94
N ALA A 351 2.67 -10.03 -9.26
CA ALA A 351 3.26 -9.17 -8.25
C ALA A 351 4.74 -8.91 -8.56
N ASN A 352 5.24 -7.74 -8.20
CA ASN A 352 6.65 -7.38 -8.35
C ASN A 352 7.16 -6.71 -7.07
N VAL A 353 8.34 -7.15 -6.62
CA VAL A 353 9.09 -6.53 -5.53
C VAL A 353 10.27 -5.78 -6.15
N PHE A 354 10.26 -4.46 -6.05
CA PHE A 354 11.23 -3.56 -6.71
C PHE A 354 12.51 -3.41 -5.88
N THR A 355 13.15 -4.54 -5.62
CA THR A 355 14.47 -4.63 -5.01
C THR A 355 15.55 -4.76 -6.09
N ALA A 356 16.81 -4.80 -5.73
CA ALA A 356 17.90 -5.15 -6.64
C ALA A 356 18.64 -6.39 -6.08
N PRO A 357 18.48 -7.59 -6.70
CA PRO A 357 17.64 -7.89 -7.88
C PRO A 357 16.13 -7.77 -7.59
N GLU A 358 15.33 -7.51 -8.63
CA GLU A 358 13.87 -7.54 -8.57
C GLU A 358 13.36 -8.98 -8.48
N ILE A 359 12.20 -9.16 -7.81
CA ILE A 359 11.47 -10.43 -7.78
C ILE A 359 10.11 -10.20 -8.42
N ALA A 360 9.82 -10.91 -9.50
CA ALA A 360 8.52 -10.89 -10.16
C ALA A 360 7.89 -12.27 -10.08
N THR A 361 6.63 -12.32 -9.65
CA THR A 361 5.90 -13.57 -9.46
C THR A 361 4.53 -13.51 -10.14
N VAL A 362 4.05 -14.65 -10.60
CA VAL A 362 2.70 -14.83 -11.11
C VAL A 362 2.29 -16.28 -10.94
N GLY A 363 1.07 -16.52 -10.52
CA GLY A 363 0.52 -17.88 -10.39
C GLY A 363 0.85 -18.51 -9.05
N VAL A 364 1.18 -19.81 -9.08
CA VAL A 364 1.38 -20.63 -7.90
C VAL A 364 2.82 -20.60 -7.41
N THR A 365 3.00 -20.64 -6.11
CA THR A 365 4.31 -20.73 -5.47
C THR A 365 4.81 -22.17 -5.43
N GLN A 366 6.13 -22.35 -5.31
CA GLN A 366 6.73 -23.66 -5.09
C GLN A 366 6.18 -24.31 -3.80
N GLY A 367 6.00 -23.54 -2.74
CA GLY A 367 5.43 -24.01 -1.49
C GLY A 367 4.02 -24.58 -1.63
N GLU A 368 3.17 -23.99 -2.49
CA GLU A 368 1.83 -24.54 -2.80
C GLU A 368 1.90 -25.85 -3.58
N VAL A 369 2.88 -25.99 -4.47
CA VAL A 369 3.13 -27.24 -5.20
C VAL A 369 3.61 -28.34 -4.24
N GLU A 370 4.56 -28.04 -3.38
CA GLU A 370 5.11 -28.98 -2.38
C GLU A 370 4.04 -29.39 -1.35
N ALA A 371 3.17 -28.49 -0.96
CA ALA A 371 2.03 -28.77 -0.09
C ALA A 371 0.89 -29.54 -0.79
N GLY A 372 1.00 -29.80 -2.09
CA GLY A 372 0.01 -30.52 -2.88
C GLY A 372 -1.30 -29.76 -3.14
N VAL A 373 -1.31 -28.45 -2.91
CA VAL A 373 -2.44 -27.56 -3.18
C VAL A 373 -2.71 -27.52 -4.70
N VAL A 374 -1.64 -27.56 -5.48
CA VAL A 374 -1.69 -27.59 -6.95
C VAL A 374 -0.86 -28.74 -7.49
N ARG A 375 -1.38 -29.45 -8.48
CA ARG A 375 -0.62 -30.46 -9.20
C ARG A 375 0.21 -29.79 -10.31
N ALA A 376 1.45 -29.46 -10.01
CA ALA A 376 2.42 -28.95 -10.96
C ALA A 376 3.76 -29.71 -10.79
N ARG A 377 4.65 -29.61 -11.78
CA ARG A 377 6.04 -30.04 -11.64
C ARG A 377 6.88 -28.79 -11.40
N SER A 378 7.64 -28.77 -10.32
CA SER A 378 8.71 -27.78 -10.16
C SER A 378 9.97 -28.28 -10.87
N SER A 379 10.58 -27.43 -11.69
CA SER A 379 11.96 -27.60 -12.16
C SER A 379 12.74 -26.43 -11.62
N GLY A 380 13.63 -26.70 -10.67
CA GLY A 380 14.62 -25.71 -10.23
C GLY A 380 15.68 -25.48 -11.29
#